data_b4e150606c0603b4083e73c40b04b067
#
_entry.id   b4e150606c0603b4083e73c40b04b067
#
_cell.length_a   1.000
_cell.length_b   1.000
_cell.length_c   1.000
_cell.angle_alpha   90.00
_cell.angle_beta   90.00
_cell.angle_gamma   90.00
#
_symmetry.space_group_name_H-M   'P 1'
#
loop_
_entity.id
_entity.type
_entity.pdbx_description
1 polymer ?
#
loop_
_entity_poly.entity_id
_entity_poly.type
_entity_poly.pdbx_seq_one_letter_code
_entity_poly.pdbx_strand_id
1 'polypeptide(L)'
;MNKLFKYAVLLTTVFTMQSCVKDLQDDINDGGWNHERSVINIAFENQIGKAVIENIDAETGDIELSINVGAQPSMANVKLTNMEVSYQAKTSIKVGDAVDFSSGSAQFTVTSAMGETRTYHIKANAFREEIEGTWKIDAPLTVYGGTGPEYGGAAVMALKDKSWCWHEATSPAKEEDNIITFKLTGVSEAGNPMGTCINDAGNDGTYADFVFLASMNKEGDQDIDLKKFYRQIPEGESTWERDYNAGTITFTDKNGHQTTGSFIGSGTVSCGYGKTYTVADHAFQFNLNGTDDWDNIYSDYDKFVKKPRIFWVSITKLQ
;
A
#
# COMPACT_ATOMS: atom_id res chain seq x y z
N MET A 1 72.66 57.54 8.61
CA MET A 1 71.36 57.14 8.14
C MET A 1 70.43 57.23 9.36
N ASN A 2 69.50 58.16 9.28
CA ASN A 2 68.75 58.63 10.43
C ASN A 2 67.79 57.56 11.00
N LYS A 3 67.75 57.46 12.33
CA LYS A 3 66.82 56.58 13.06
C LYS A 3 65.36 56.81 12.68
N LEU A 4 64.99 58.00 12.22
CA LEU A 4 63.66 58.32 11.68
C LEU A 4 63.29 57.52 10.42
N PHE A 5 64.26 57.21 9.58
CA PHE A 5 64.03 56.45 8.35
C PHE A 5 63.71 54.96 8.63
N LYS A 6 64.27 54.44 9.72
CA LYS A 6 63.99 53.06 10.16
C LYS A 6 62.58 52.90 10.73
N TYR A 7 62.06 53.92 11.39
CA TYR A 7 60.68 53.88 11.94
C TYR A 7 59.61 54.12 10.87
N ALA A 8 59.94 54.94 9.82
CA ALA A 8 59.03 55.13 8.69
C ALA A 8 58.89 53.88 7.85
N VAL A 9 59.96 53.10 7.65
CA VAL A 9 59.90 51.81 6.92
C VAL A 9 59.21 50.73 7.73
N LEU A 10 59.31 50.77 9.08
CA LEU A 10 58.61 49.83 9.95
C LEU A 10 57.11 50.13 10.04
N LEU A 11 56.72 51.43 9.99
CA LEU A 11 55.31 51.83 10.01
C LEU A 11 54.59 51.52 8.68
N THR A 12 55.28 51.62 7.54
CA THR A 12 54.70 51.28 6.23
C THR A 12 54.53 49.79 6.03
N THR A 13 55.37 48.94 6.64
CA THR A 13 55.20 47.49 6.58
C THR A 13 54.08 46.95 7.47
N VAL A 14 53.70 47.68 8.52
CA VAL A 14 52.57 47.28 9.37
C VAL A 14 51.23 47.65 8.72
N PHE A 15 51.14 48.69 7.87
CA PHE A 15 49.92 49.08 7.18
C PHE A 15 49.56 48.26 5.94
N THR A 16 50.44 47.40 5.44
CA THR A 16 50.15 46.54 4.28
C THR A 16 49.72 45.12 4.64
N MET A 17 49.51 44.83 5.97
CA MET A 17 48.99 43.56 6.43
C MET A 17 47.50 43.60 6.80
N GLN A 18 46.75 44.66 6.47
CA GLN A 18 45.29 44.64 6.40
C GLN A 18 44.84 44.20 5.00
N SER A 19 45.38 43.10 4.54
CA SER A 19 44.79 42.32 3.47
C SER A 19 43.57 41.62 4.01
N CYS A 20 42.41 41.98 3.52
CA CYS A 20 41.13 41.32 3.62
C CYS A 20 41.24 39.89 4.17
N VAL A 21 41.12 39.78 5.48
CA VAL A 21 40.61 38.54 6.08
C VAL A 21 39.10 38.64 5.84
N LYS A 22 38.66 38.16 4.66
CA LYS A 22 37.26 37.78 4.51
C LYS A 22 37.01 36.85 5.68
N ASP A 23 36.07 37.17 6.50
CA ASP A 23 35.74 36.31 7.64
C ASP A 23 35.35 34.93 7.06
N LEU A 24 36.10 33.88 7.42
CA LEU A 24 35.85 32.52 6.97
C LEU A 24 34.39 32.13 7.30
N GLN A 25 33.84 32.74 8.34
CA GLN A 25 32.45 32.54 8.77
C GLN A 25 31.45 33.16 7.78
N ASP A 26 31.80 34.32 7.18
CA ASP A 26 30.96 34.96 6.15
C ASP A 26 30.98 34.14 4.86
N ASP A 27 32.12 33.61 4.43
CA ASP A 27 32.25 32.72 3.27
C ASP A 27 31.44 31.39 3.49
N ILE A 28 31.47 30.86 4.71
CA ILE A 28 30.69 29.65 5.05
C ILE A 28 29.19 29.97 5.04
N ASN A 29 28.80 31.10 5.62
CA ASN A 29 27.39 31.51 5.71
C ASN A 29 26.80 31.89 4.35
N ASP A 30 27.59 32.52 3.49
CA ASP A 30 27.20 32.89 2.12
C ASP A 30 27.16 31.71 1.14
N GLY A 31 27.72 30.55 1.56
CA GLY A 31 27.74 29.33 0.73
C GLY A 31 28.62 29.44 -0.53
N GLY A 32 29.47 30.49 -0.62
CA GLY A 32 30.29 30.81 -1.78
C GLY A 32 31.34 29.75 -2.15
N TRP A 33 31.44 28.69 -1.39
CA TRP A 33 32.27 27.50 -1.63
C TRP A 33 31.48 26.29 -2.11
N ASN A 34 30.11 26.37 -2.04
CA ASN A 34 29.27 25.19 -2.25
C ASN A 34 28.87 25.03 -3.73
N HIS A 35 29.43 24.01 -4.34
CA HIS A 35 29.13 23.57 -5.71
C HIS A 35 28.00 22.57 -5.79
N GLU A 36 27.45 22.12 -4.63
CA GLU A 36 26.43 21.10 -4.57
C GLU A 36 25.10 21.63 -5.11
N ARG A 37 24.48 20.81 -5.97
CA ARG A 37 23.20 21.09 -6.65
C ARG A 37 22.35 19.85 -6.79
N SER A 38 22.32 19.05 -5.71
CA SER A 38 21.56 17.81 -5.67
C SER A 38 20.18 18.02 -5.11
N VAL A 39 19.20 17.32 -5.68
CA VAL A 39 17.88 17.08 -5.03
C VAL A 39 18.08 16.03 -3.95
N ILE A 40 17.67 16.33 -2.73
CA ILE A 40 17.71 15.42 -1.58
C ILE A 40 16.37 14.71 -1.42
N ASN A 41 15.27 15.45 -1.55
CA ASN A 41 13.93 14.92 -1.49
C ASN A 41 12.99 15.74 -2.39
N ILE A 42 12.05 15.04 -3.04
CA ILE A 42 11.00 15.67 -3.84
C ILE A 42 9.72 14.85 -3.67
N ALA A 43 8.57 15.53 -3.55
CA ALA A 43 7.29 14.87 -3.50
C ALA A 43 6.21 15.70 -4.20
N PHE A 44 5.28 15.00 -4.82
CA PHE A 44 4.13 15.55 -5.53
C PHE A 44 2.81 15.09 -4.90
N GLU A 45 1.75 15.84 -5.19
CA GLU A 45 0.39 15.47 -4.79
C GLU A 45 0.00 14.11 -5.39
N ASN A 46 -0.60 13.23 -4.57
CA ASN A 46 -0.97 11.86 -4.94
C ASN A 46 0.19 10.97 -5.41
N GLN A 47 1.43 11.31 -5.03
CA GLN A 47 2.56 10.44 -5.27
C GLN A 47 2.45 9.16 -4.43
N ILE A 48 2.81 8.04 -5.04
CA ILE A 48 2.91 6.73 -4.41
C ILE A 48 4.38 6.42 -4.14
N GLY A 49 4.73 6.22 -2.87
CA GLY A 49 6.10 5.93 -2.45
C GLY A 49 7.03 7.14 -2.53
N LYS A 50 8.32 6.86 -2.35
CA LYS A 50 9.38 7.87 -2.47
C LYS A 50 9.84 7.98 -3.92
N ALA A 51 10.21 9.17 -4.33
CA ALA A 51 10.91 9.36 -5.60
C ALA A 51 12.30 8.69 -5.54
N VAL A 52 12.68 8.03 -6.62
CA VAL A 52 14.05 7.54 -6.83
C VAL A 52 14.82 8.67 -7.52
N ILE A 53 15.91 9.13 -6.91
CA ILE A 53 16.71 10.27 -7.35
C ILE A 53 18.11 9.78 -7.66
N GLU A 54 18.56 10.01 -8.90
CA GLU A 54 19.91 9.64 -9.36
C GLU A 54 20.63 10.87 -9.94
N ASN A 55 21.82 11.14 -9.46
CA ASN A 55 22.73 12.13 -10.07
C ASN A 55 23.59 11.41 -11.11
N ILE A 56 23.27 11.61 -12.39
CA ILE A 56 23.95 10.92 -13.50
C ILE A 56 25.37 11.48 -13.69
N ASP A 57 25.47 12.81 -13.74
CA ASP A 57 26.75 13.50 -13.86
C ASP A 57 26.69 14.90 -13.18
N ALA A 58 27.65 15.76 -13.50
CA ALA A 58 27.70 17.13 -12.96
C ALA A 58 26.56 18.01 -13.48
N GLU A 59 25.99 17.73 -14.64
CA GLU A 59 25.03 18.60 -15.35
C GLU A 59 23.62 18.01 -15.40
N THR A 60 23.48 16.67 -15.22
CA THR A 60 22.20 15.95 -15.34
C THR A 60 21.91 15.06 -14.16
N GLY A 61 20.63 14.86 -13.90
CA GLY A 61 20.09 13.90 -12.94
C GLY A 61 18.71 13.43 -13.37
N ASP A 62 18.33 12.24 -12.91
CA ASP A 62 17.05 11.62 -13.18
C ASP A 62 16.27 11.43 -11.89
N ILE A 63 14.96 11.58 -12.00
CA ILE A 63 14.00 11.35 -10.92
C ILE A 63 12.89 10.46 -11.47
N GLU A 64 12.64 9.33 -10.84
CA GLU A 64 11.52 8.46 -11.17
C GLU A 64 10.53 8.39 -10.00
N LEU A 65 9.25 8.55 -10.29
CA LEU A 65 8.18 8.50 -9.29
C LEU A 65 6.87 7.96 -9.91
N SER A 66 5.93 7.60 -9.05
CA SER A 66 4.60 7.13 -9.46
C SER A 66 3.51 8.05 -8.88
N ILE A 67 2.51 8.39 -9.70
CA ILE A 67 1.34 9.22 -9.31
C ILE A 67 0.08 8.36 -9.38
N ASN A 68 -0.72 8.35 -8.32
CA ASN A 68 -2.04 7.70 -8.32
C ASN A 68 -3.02 8.44 -9.21
N VAL A 69 -3.21 7.94 -10.42
CA VAL A 69 -4.15 8.55 -11.39
C VAL A 69 -5.63 8.29 -11.03
N GLY A 70 -5.90 7.43 -10.06
CA GLY A 70 -7.25 7.29 -9.49
C GLY A 70 -7.67 8.52 -8.68
N ALA A 71 -6.71 9.11 -7.93
CA ALA A 71 -6.93 10.31 -7.12
C ALA A 71 -6.54 11.61 -7.85
N GLN A 72 -5.74 11.53 -8.93
CA GLN A 72 -5.24 12.65 -9.70
C GLN A 72 -6.03 12.82 -11.00
N PRO A 73 -6.99 13.75 -11.09
CA PRO A 73 -7.86 13.87 -12.27
C PRO A 73 -7.12 14.34 -13.53
N SER A 74 -5.96 14.97 -13.40
CA SER A 74 -5.16 15.45 -14.52
C SER A 74 -3.68 15.42 -14.24
N MET A 75 -2.93 14.70 -15.06
CA MET A 75 -1.45 14.69 -15.03
C MET A 75 -0.84 16.02 -15.54
N ALA A 76 -1.62 16.90 -16.16
CA ALA A 76 -1.16 18.22 -16.61
C ALA A 76 -1.04 19.26 -15.48
N ASN A 77 -1.48 18.94 -14.26
CA ASN A 77 -1.52 19.88 -13.16
C ASN A 77 -1.28 19.19 -11.81
N VAL A 78 -0.09 18.62 -11.64
CA VAL A 78 0.30 17.91 -10.42
C VAL A 78 1.13 18.84 -9.54
N LYS A 79 0.66 19.13 -8.33
CA LYS A 79 1.31 20.08 -7.44
C LYS A 79 2.55 19.48 -6.78
N LEU A 80 3.64 20.26 -6.76
CA LEU A 80 4.82 19.97 -5.97
C LEU A 80 4.51 20.22 -4.48
N THR A 81 4.62 19.20 -3.64
CA THR A 81 4.29 19.26 -2.20
C THR A 81 5.52 19.34 -1.31
N ASN A 82 6.66 18.81 -1.75
CA ASN A 82 7.92 18.92 -1.05
C ASN A 82 9.10 19.06 -2.02
N MET A 83 10.12 19.84 -1.63
CA MET A 83 11.38 20.01 -2.35
C MET A 83 12.49 20.32 -1.35
N GLU A 84 13.44 19.42 -1.25
CA GLU A 84 14.66 19.59 -0.49
C GLU A 84 15.87 19.46 -1.43
N VAL A 85 16.77 20.42 -1.36
CA VAL A 85 17.99 20.45 -2.19
C VAL A 85 19.21 20.71 -1.33
N SER A 86 20.38 20.58 -1.91
CA SER A 86 21.68 20.90 -1.26
C SER A 86 21.65 22.29 -0.64
N TYR A 87 22.45 22.46 0.41
CA TYR A 87 22.53 23.72 1.16
C TYR A 87 22.73 24.93 0.24
N GLN A 88 21.86 25.94 0.38
CA GLN A 88 21.81 27.18 -0.42
C GLN A 88 21.61 27.00 -1.93
N ALA A 89 21.38 25.80 -2.44
CA ALA A 89 20.96 25.62 -3.83
C ALA A 89 19.54 26.15 -4.06
N LYS A 90 19.27 26.56 -5.30
CA LYS A 90 17.96 27.09 -5.72
C LYS A 90 17.37 26.26 -6.84
N THR A 91 16.04 26.14 -6.85
CA THR A 91 15.32 25.39 -7.89
C THR A 91 14.50 26.31 -8.78
N SER A 92 14.29 25.92 -10.05
CA SER A 92 13.44 26.64 -10.99
C SER A 92 11.95 26.41 -10.73
N ILE A 93 11.57 25.42 -9.90
CA ILE A 93 10.19 25.16 -9.44
C ILE A 93 10.11 25.26 -7.94
N LYS A 94 8.94 25.57 -7.38
CA LYS A 94 8.73 25.78 -5.94
C LYS A 94 7.57 24.92 -5.44
N VAL A 95 7.60 24.64 -4.15
CA VAL A 95 6.46 24.01 -3.47
C VAL A 95 5.19 24.82 -3.72
N GLY A 96 4.15 24.13 -4.19
CA GLY A 96 2.87 24.70 -4.62
C GLY A 96 2.74 24.93 -6.13
N ASP A 97 3.85 24.92 -6.88
CA ASP A 97 3.80 24.99 -8.35
C ASP A 97 3.18 23.72 -8.93
N ALA A 98 2.45 23.88 -10.02
CA ALA A 98 1.91 22.79 -10.82
C ALA A 98 2.91 22.39 -11.90
N VAL A 99 3.14 21.09 -12.02
CA VAL A 99 3.99 20.49 -13.04
C VAL A 99 3.15 19.66 -13.99
N ASP A 100 3.40 19.79 -15.29
CA ASP A 100 2.73 19.05 -16.35
C ASP A 100 3.45 17.73 -16.63
N PHE A 101 2.81 16.62 -16.28
CA PHE A 101 3.24 15.26 -16.59
C PHE A 101 2.36 14.58 -17.65
N SER A 102 1.58 15.31 -18.44
CA SER A 102 0.71 14.71 -19.47
C SER A 102 1.49 13.92 -20.53
N SER A 103 2.77 14.28 -20.76
CA SER A 103 3.69 13.51 -21.61
C SER A 103 4.42 12.36 -20.88
N GLY A 104 4.16 12.16 -19.57
CA GLY A 104 4.87 11.23 -18.72
C GLY A 104 6.21 11.74 -18.17
N SER A 105 6.64 12.96 -18.54
CA SER A 105 7.90 13.52 -18.11
C SER A 105 7.85 15.03 -17.97
N ALA A 106 8.75 15.57 -17.12
CA ALA A 106 8.98 17.00 -16.94
C ALA A 106 10.47 17.23 -16.65
N GLN A 107 10.89 18.49 -16.61
CA GLN A 107 12.26 18.84 -16.22
C GLN A 107 12.28 20.13 -15.42
N PHE A 108 13.31 20.25 -14.56
CA PHE A 108 13.60 21.48 -13.83
C PHE A 108 15.11 21.57 -13.56
N THR A 109 15.58 22.75 -13.13
CA THR A 109 16.98 22.96 -12.81
C THR A 109 17.20 23.24 -11.35
N VAL A 110 18.34 22.77 -10.82
CA VAL A 110 18.89 23.13 -9.52
C VAL A 110 20.18 23.89 -9.74
N THR A 111 20.30 25.07 -9.14
CA THR A 111 21.47 25.95 -9.25
C THR A 111 22.19 25.98 -7.90
N SER A 112 23.50 25.68 -7.88
CA SER A 112 24.34 25.77 -6.69
C SER A 112 24.49 27.22 -6.20
N ALA A 113 25.00 27.42 -5.00
CA ALA A 113 25.36 28.76 -4.50
C ALA A 113 26.41 29.46 -5.40
N MET A 114 27.28 28.70 -6.07
CA MET A 114 28.27 29.20 -7.02
C MET A 114 27.74 29.48 -8.45
N GLY A 115 26.42 29.21 -8.69
CA GLY A 115 25.76 29.47 -9.98
C GLY A 115 25.86 28.35 -11.01
N GLU A 116 26.40 27.19 -10.65
CA GLU A 116 26.39 26.03 -11.54
C GLU A 116 25.02 25.35 -11.53
N THR A 117 24.62 24.77 -12.64
CA THR A 117 23.29 24.17 -12.79
C THR A 117 23.36 22.66 -13.02
N ARG A 118 22.36 21.94 -12.53
CA ARG A 118 22.04 20.57 -12.93
C ARG A 118 20.59 20.51 -13.36
N THR A 119 20.33 19.89 -14.51
CA THR A 119 18.98 19.63 -15.01
C THR A 119 18.53 18.25 -14.55
N TYR A 120 17.38 18.20 -13.87
CA TYR A 120 16.72 16.97 -13.51
C TYR A 120 15.59 16.65 -14.49
N HIS A 121 15.61 15.43 -15.00
CA HIS A 121 14.52 14.86 -15.79
C HIS A 121 13.64 14.03 -14.88
N ILE A 122 12.37 14.39 -14.76
CA ILE A 122 11.40 13.65 -13.97
C ILE A 122 10.63 12.73 -14.90
N LYS A 123 10.59 11.44 -14.60
CA LYS A 123 9.68 10.46 -15.19
C LYS A 123 8.58 10.16 -14.19
N ALA A 124 7.33 10.53 -14.50
CA ALA A 124 6.15 10.26 -13.69
C ALA A 124 5.36 9.10 -14.29
N ASN A 125 5.38 7.96 -13.60
CA ASN A 125 4.61 6.77 -13.98
C ASN A 125 3.17 6.91 -13.45
N ALA A 126 2.18 6.69 -14.32
CA ALA A 126 0.80 6.58 -13.91
C ALA A 126 0.59 5.24 -13.18
N PHE A 127 0.11 5.30 -11.95
CA PHE A 127 -0.24 4.12 -11.15
C PHE A 127 -1.73 4.12 -10.86
N ARG A 128 -2.36 2.96 -10.96
CA ARG A 128 -3.75 2.74 -10.52
C ARG A 128 -3.82 1.45 -9.75
N GLU A 129 -4.28 1.54 -8.50
CA GLU A 129 -4.53 0.35 -7.69
C GLU A 129 -5.82 -0.33 -8.18
N GLU A 130 -5.72 -1.60 -8.54
CA GLU A 130 -6.83 -2.38 -9.11
C GLU A 130 -7.99 -2.55 -8.13
N ILE A 131 -7.64 -2.78 -6.83
CA ILE A 131 -8.63 -2.98 -5.77
C ILE A 131 -9.39 -1.70 -5.42
N GLU A 132 -8.83 -0.51 -5.72
CA GLU A 132 -9.45 0.77 -5.36
C GLU A 132 -10.83 0.93 -6.00
N GLY A 133 -11.81 1.36 -5.20
CA GLY A 133 -13.20 1.56 -5.59
C GLY A 133 -14.17 0.76 -4.72
N THR A 134 -15.40 0.65 -5.19
CA THR A 134 -16.50 -0.01 -4.47
C THR A 134 -16.86 -1.33 -5.14
N TRP A 135 -17.02 -2.36 -4.33
CA TRP A 135 -17.26 -3.73 -4.74
C TRP A 135 -18.47 -4.28 -4.00
N LYS A 136 -19.25 -5.11 -4.65
CA LYS A 136 -20.30 -5.92 -3.98
C LYS A 136 -19.84 -7.36 -3.87
N ILE A 137 -20.27 -8.05 -2.82
CA ILE A 137 -20.22 -9.50 -2.75
C ILE A 137 -21.33 -10.02 -3.66
N ASP A 138 -21.01 -10.78 -4.71
CA ASP A 138 -21.97 -11.16 -5.75
C ASP A 138 -22.13 -12.67 -5.94
N ALA A 139 -21.46 -13.46 -5.10
CA ALA A 139 -21.57 -14.91 -5.07
C ALA A 139 -21.60 -15.40 -3.62
N PRO A 140 -22.15 -16.58 -3.36
CA PRO A 140 -22.15 -17.18 -2.03
C PRO A 140 -20.75 -17.31 -1.47
N LEU A 141 -20.58 -17.00 -0.17
CA LEU A 141 -19.35 -17.30 0.56
C LEU A 141 -19.04 -18.78 0.45
N THR A 142 -17.91 -19.13 -0.10
CA THR A 142 -17.57 -20.51 -0.49
C THR A 142 -16.32 -20.99 0.25
N VAL A 143 -16.37 -22.24 0.72
CA VAL A 143 -15.22 -22.90 1.35
C VAL A 143 -14.87 -24.18 0.60
N TYR A 144 -13.59 -24.47 0.47
CA TYR A 144 -13.08 -25.80 0.24
C TYR A 144 -12.60 -26.35 1.57
N GLY A 145 -13.20 -27.44 2.03
CA GLY A 145 -12.92 -28.04 3.33
C GLY A 145 -13.18 -29.53 3.38
N GLY A 146 -12.64 -30.16 4.40
CA GLY A 146 -12.78 -31.58 4.71
C GLY A 146 -11.47 -32.34 4.74
N THR A 147 -11.42 -33.36 5.58
CA THR A 147 -10.33 -34.31 5.74
C THR A 147 -10.31 -35.34 4.60
N GLY A 148 -9.15 -35.82 4.19
CA GLY A 148 -8.97 -36.88 3.21
C GLY A 148 -9.56 -36.55 1.83
N PRO A 149 -9.11 -35.49 1.13
CA PRO A 149 -9.61 -35.14 -0.20
C PRO A 149 -9.42 -36.26 -1.21
N GLU A 150 -8.39 -37.06 -1.08
CA GLU A 150 -8.11 -38.27 -1.89
C GLU A 150 -9.17 -39.38 -1.77
N TYR A 151 -9.88 -39.39 -0.64
CA TYR A 151 -11.00 -40.30 -0.37
C TYR A 151 -12.38 -39.65 -0.57
N GLY A 152 -12.42 -38.43 -1.11
CA GLY A 152 -13.67 -37.70 -1.33
C GLY A 152 -14.21 -37.01 -0.07
N GLY A 153 -13.43 -36.91 1.00
CA GLY A 153 -13.85 -36.24 2.25
C GLY A 153 -13.96 -34.73 2.13
N ALA A 154 -13.19 -34.12 1.20
CA ALA A 154 -13.25 -32.69 0.99
C ALA A 154 -14.18 -32.28 -0.15
N ALA A 155 -14.82 -31.10 -0.01
CA ALA A 155 -15.71 -30.53 -1.02
C ALA A 155 -15.60 -29.02 -1.08
N VAL A 156 -15.87 -28.45 -2.27
CA VAL A 156 -16.14 -27.02 -2.46
C VAL A 156 -17.64 -26.81 -2.25
N MET A 157 -18.03 -25.90 -1.36
CA MET A 157 -19.44 -25.70 -1.02
C MET A 157 -19.70 -24.29 -0.51
N ALA A 158 -20.87 -23.77 -0.83
CA ALA A 158 -21.31 -22.49 -0.26
C ALA A 158 -21.75 -22.69 1.19
N LEU A 159 -21.37 -21.77 2.07
CA LEU A 159 -21.73 -21.83 3.48
C LEU A 159 -23.27 -21.81 3.67
N LYS A 160 -23.98 -20.99 2.91
CA LYS A 160 -25.46 -20.88 2.96
C LYS A 160 -26.19 -22.14 2.55
N ASP A 161 -25.60 -23.02 1.72
CA ASP A 161 -26.26 -24.26 1.26
C ASP A 161 -26.48 -25.26 2.41
N LYS A 162 -25.86 -25.01 3.55
CA LYS A 162 -25.99 -25.78 4.79
C LYS A 162 -26.65 -24.94 5.89
N SER A 163 -27.84 -24.40 5.58
CA SER A 163 -28.55 -23.46 6.47
C SER A 163 -28.82 -24.03 7.89
N TRP A 164 -28.94 -25.33 8.03
CA TRP A 164 -29.10 -26.00 9.32
C TRP A 164 -27.87 -26.00 10.22
N CYS A 165 -26.71 -25.56 9.68
CA CYS A 165 -25.48 -25.42 10.44
C CYS A 165 -25.35 -24.06 11.15
N TRP A 166 -26.21 -23.08 10.83
CA TRP A 166 -26.06 -21.69 11.24
C TRP A 166 -27.34 -21.15 11.89
N HIS A 167 -27.20 -20.09 12.72
CA HIS A 167 -28.33 -19.31 13.14
C HIS A 167 -28.95 -18.57 11.94
N GLU A 168 -30.23 -18.68 11.72
CA GLU A 168 -30.91 -18.09 10.55
C GLU A 168 -30.74 -16.57 10.48
N ALA A 169 -30.89 -15.89 11.60
CA ALA A 169 -30.86 -14.42 11.68
C ALA A 169 -29.46 -13.83 11.36
N THR A 170 -28.41 -14.59 11.59
CA THR A 170 -27.00 -14.17 11.45
C THR A 170 -26.17 -15.17 10.64
N SER A 171 -26.84 -15.88 9.72
CA SER A 171 -26.19 -16.89 8.86
C SER A 171 -25.18 -16.27 7.90
N PRO A 172 -24.28 -17.05 7.33
CA PRO A 172 -23.29 -16.57 6.33
C PRO A 172 -23.91 -15.86 5.12
N ALA A 173 -25.20 -16.11 4.81
CA ALA A 173 -25.91 -15.42 3.73
C ALA A 173 -26.04 -13.90 3.98
N LYS A 174 -25.91 -13.45 5.23
CA LYS A 174 -25.94 -12.04 5.62
C LYS A 174 -24.77 -11.21 5.08
N GLU A 175 -23.68 -11.85 4.71
CA GLU A 175 -22.54 -11.17 4.08
C GLU A 175 -22.75 -10.96 2.56
N GLU A 176 -23.73 -11.61 1.94
CA GLU A 176 -23.84 -11.66 0.47
C GLU A 176 -24.42 -10.38 -0.15
N ASP A 177 -24.91 -9.44 0.65
CA ASP A 177 -25.30 -8.11 0.20
C ASP A 177 -24.35 -7.00 0.66
N ASN A 178 -23.24 -7.37 1.32
CA ASN A 178 -22.23 -6.41 1.78
C ASN A 178 -21.59 -5.66 0.62
N ILE A 179 -21.28 -4.40 0.91
CA ILE A 179 -20.56 -3.50 0.01
C ILE A 179 -19.19 -3.19 0.61
N ILE A 180 -18.15 -3.46 -0.14
CA ILE A 180 -16.76 -3.24 0.31
C ILE A 180 -16.15 -2.09 -0.49
N THR A 181 -15.70 -1.04 0.19
CA THR A 181 -15.07 0.12 -0.45
C THR A 181 -13.61 0.21 -0.05
N PHE A 182 -12.73 0.24 -1.05
CA PHE A 182 -11.29 0.40 -0.90
C PHE A 182 -10.86 1.79 -1.37
N LYS A 183 -10.06 2.46 -0.54
CA LYS A 183 -9.44 3.74 -0.88
C LYS A 183 -7.93 3.64 -0.64
N LEU A 184 -7.14 3.93 -1.67
CA LEU A 184 -5.70 4.06 -1.55
C LEU A 184 -5.37 5.34 -0.77
N THR A 185 -4.54 5.25 0.27
CA THR A 185 -4.13 6.41 1.09
C THR A 185 -2.62 6.65 1.07
N GLY A 186 -1.83 5.67 0.63
CA GLY A 186 -0.39 5.81 0.58
C GLY A 186 0.32 4.50 0.31
N VAL A 187 1.56 4.43 0.76
CA VAL A 187 2.39 3.22 0.76
C VAL A 187 2.95 2.97 2.15
N SER A 188 3.16 1.70 2.46
CA SER A 188 3.84 1.29 3.69
C SER A 188 5.34 1.58 3.65
N GLU A 189 6.03 1.38 4.77
CA GLU A 189 7.51 1.48 4.82
C GLU A 189 8.21 0.49 3.87
N ALA A 190 7.55 -0.63 3.57
CA ALA A 190 8.03 -1.63 2.61
C ALA A 190 7.80 -1.22 1.14
N GLY A 191 7.09 -0.10 0.89
CA GLY A 191 6.75 0.38 -0.46
C GLY A 191 5.48 -0.25 -1.03
N ASN A 192 4.71 -0.98 -0.23
CA ASN A 192 3.46 -1.60 -0.64
C ASN A 192 2.30 -0.59 -0.63
N PRO A 193 1.39 -0.57 -1.63
CA PRO A 193 0.19 0.25 -1.57
C PRO A 193 -0.69 -0.17 -0.38
N MET A 194 -1.20 0.83 0.33
CA MET A 194 -2.03 0.65 1.51
C MET A 194 -3.15 1.69 1.59
N GLY A 195 -4.20 1.38 2.33
CA GLY A 195 -5.31 2.30 2.48
C GLY A 195 -6.37 1.87 3.47
N THR A 196 -7.54 2.48 3.34
CA THR A 196 -8.73 2.13 4.14
C THR A 196 -9.64 1.18 3.38
N CYS A 197 -10.27 0.27 4.13
CA CYS A 197 -11.31 -0.64 3.66
C CYS A 197 -12.54 -0.45 4.54
N ILE A 198 -13.69 -0.24 3.93
CA ILE A 198 -14.98 -0.19 4.62
C ILE A 198 -15.82 -1.36 4.11
N ASN A 199 -16.11 -2.32 4.98
CA ASN A 199 -17.06 -3.40 4.74
C ASN A 199 -18.40 -2.97 5.36
N ASP A 200 -19.34 -2.57 4.53
CA ASP A 200 -20.70 -2.16 4.94
C ASP A 200 -21.63 -3.37 4.91
N ALA A 201 -22.47 -3.52 5.93
CA ALA A 201 -23.38 -4.67 6.12
C ALA A 201 -24.54 -4.74 5.12
N GLY A 202 -24.48 -3.94 4.05
CA GLY A 202 -25.46 -3.98 2.97
C GLY A 202 -26.86 -3.50 3.35
N ASN A 203 -27.86 -3.98 2.63
CA ASN A 203 -29.22 -3.49 2.76
C ASN A 203 -29.90 -3.98 4.04
N ASP A 204 -29.51 -5.14 4.56
CA ASP A 204 -30.15 -5.71 5.76
C ASP A 204 -29.47 -5.23 7.07
N GLY A 205 -28.32 -4.53 6.96
CA GLY A 205 -27.58 -3.96 8.08
C GLY A 205 -27.01 -4.99 9.06
N THR A 206 -26.85 -6.25 8.61
CA THR A 206 -26.50 -7.37 9.48
C THR A 206 -25.25 -8.09 8.99
N TYR A 207 -24.26 -8.25 9.85
CA TYR A 207 -23.12 -9.14 9.60
C TYR A 207 -23.43 -10.57 10.06
N ALA A 208 -22.84 -11.56 9.38
CA ALA A 208 -22.89 -12.94 9.85
C ALA A 208 -22.10 -13.11 11.16
N ASP A 209 -22.59 -13.91 12.08
CA ASP A 209 -21.86 -14.25 13.30
C ASP A 209 -20.91 -15.44 13.15
N PHE A 210 -21.07 -16.20 12.05
CA PHE A 210 -20.32 -17.43 11.78
C PHE A 210 -20.32 -18.43 12.93
N VAL A 211 -21.43 -18.52 13.64
CA VAL A 211 -21.63 -19.46 14.73
C VAL A 211 -22.21 -20.78 14.21
N PHE A 212 -21.42 -21.84 14.31
CA PHE A 212 -21.84 -23.21 13.94
C PHE A 212 -22.65 -23.82 15.09
N LEU A 213 -23.87 -24.26 14.78
CA LEU A 213 -24.85 -24.70 15.77
C LEU A 213 -24.44 -25.94 16.57
N ALA A 214 -24.73 -25.94 17.86
CA ALA A 214 -24.53 -27.06 18.78
C ALA A 214 -25.13 -28.38 18.26
N SER A 215 -26.30 -28.32 17.63
CA SER A 215 -26.98 -29.49 17.04
C SER A 215 -26.20 -30.21 15.95
N MET A 216 -25.23 -29.52 15.32
CA MET A 216 -24.37 -30.04 14.27
C MET A 216 -22.93 -30.30 14.76
N ASN A 217 -22.60 -29.86 15.97
CA ASN A 217 -21.31 -30.12 16.61
C ASN A 217 -21.15 -31.61 16.93
N LYS A 218 -20.03 -32.20 16.56
CA LYS A 218 -19.73 -33.62 16.77
C LYS A 218 -18.94 -33.92 18.04
N GLU A 219 -18.41 -32.88 18.68
CA GLU A 219 -17.55 -33.00 19.87
C GLU A 219 -18.15 -32.36 21.12
N GLY A 220 -19.43 -31.93 21.09
CA GLY A 220 -20.09 -31.33 22.25
C GLY A 220 -21.46 -30.74 21.94
N ASP A 221 -22.11 -30.21 22.99
CA ASP A 221 -23.45 -29.64 22.92
C ASP A 221 -23.45 -28.09 22.95
N GLN A 222 -22.40 -27.49 22.42
CA GLN A 222 -22.21 -26.02 22.39
C GLN A 222 -22.01 -25.51 20.98
N ASP A 223 -22.52 -24.31 20.74
CA ASP A 223 -22.24 -23.55 19.54
C ASP A 223 -20.74 -23.25 19.41
N ILE A 224 -20.25 -23.17 18.19
CA ILE A 224 -18.82 -22.94 17.90
C ILE A 224 -18.64 -21.64 17.11
N ASP A 225 -17.90 -20.67 17.66
CA ASP A 225 -17.52 -19.46 16.93
C ASP A 225 -16.44 -19.77 15.90
N LEU A 226 -16.77 -19.54 14.61
CA LEU A 226 -15.89 -19.75 13.47
C LEU A 226 -15.39 -18.45 12.82
N LYS A 227 -15.53 -17.30 13.49
CA LYS A 227 -15.01 -16.02 12.97
C LYS A 227 -13.52 -16.09 12.60
N LYS A 228 -12.73 -16.87 13.34
CA LYS A 228 -11.30 -17.12 13.03
C LYS A 228 -11.07 -17.66 11.61
N PHE A 229 -12.06 -18.34 11.02
CA PHE A 229 -11.98 -18.89 9.66
C PHE A 229 -12.72 -18.04 8.63
N TYR A 230 -13.85 -17.43 8.99
CA TYR A 230 -14.74 -16.86 7.99
C TYR A 230 -14.89 -15.33 8.09
N ARG A 231 -14.50 -14.69 9.22
CA ARG A 231 -14.42 -13.23 9.33
C ARG A 231 -13.02 -12.75 8.88
N GLN A 232 -12.68 -13.00 7.62
CA GLN A 232 -11.37 -12.65 7.06
C GLN A 232 -11.31 -11.20 6.59
N ILE A 233 -12.44 -10.62 6.18
CA ILE A 233 -12.59 -9.18 5.94
C ILE A 233 -13.27 -8.60 7.18
N PRO A 234 -12.65 -7.65 7.87
CA PRO A 234 -13.22 -7.06 9.09
C PRO A 234 -14.57 -6.39 8.85
N GLU A 235 -15.41 -6.32 9.89
CA GLU A 235 -16.65 -5.54 9.90
C GLU A 235 -16.33 -4.05 9.96
N GLY A 236 -17.07 -3.24 9.20
CA GLY A 236 -16.93 -1.79 9.19
C GLY A 236 -15.58 -1.33 8.66
N GLU A 237 -14.96 -0.39 9.37
CA GLU A 237 -13.70 0.25 8.95
C GLU A 237 -12.48 -0.57 9.38
N SER A 238 -11.56 -0.74 8.44
CA SER A 238 -10.26 -1.41 8.61
C SER A 238 -9.23 -0.77 7.68
N THR A 239 -7.98 -1.22 7.77
CA THR A 239 -6.94 -0.88 6.80
C THR A 239 -6.55 -2.10 5.99
N TRP A 240 -5.98 -1.85 4.81
CA TRP A 240 -5.43 -2.90 3.94
C TRP A 240 -4.04 -2.52 3.46
N GLU A 241 -3.20 -3.54 3.20
CA GLU A 241 -1.89 -3.43 2.55
C GLU A 241 -1.77 -4.56 1.53
N ARG A 242 -1.30 -4.26 0.30
CA ARG A 242 -1.14 -5.23 -0.78
C ARG A 242 0.33 -5.38 -1.14
N ASP A 243 0.87 -6.58 -0.94
CA ASP A 243 2.21 -6.94 -1.36
C ASP A 243 2.14 -7.65 -2.72
N TYR A 244 2.54 -6.95 -3.78
CA TYR A 244 2.55 -7.49 -5.14
C TYR A 244 3.62 -8.56 -5.35
N ASN A 245 4.73 -8.53 -4.60
CA ASN A 245 5.78 -9.54 -4.71
C ASN A 245 5.36 -10.86 -4.08
N ALA A 246 4.70 -10.80 -2.93
CA ALA A 246 4.14 -11.97 -2.26
C ALA A 246 2.78 -12.40 -2.86
N GLY A 247 2.11 -11.54 -3.63
CA GLY A 247 0.76 -11.77 -4.14
C GLY A 247 -0.30 -11.77 -3.05
N THR A 248 -0.08 -11.04 -1.96
CA THR A 248 -0.96 -11.03 -0.78
C THR A 248 -1.62 -9.68 -0.53
N ILE A 249 -2.76 -9.73 0.14
CA ILE A 249 -3.42 -8.59 0.76
C ILE A 249 -3.65 -8.89 2.24
N THR A 250 -3.29 -7.94 3.09
CA THR A 250 -3.48 -8.02 4.54
C THR A 250 -4.49 -6.97 4.98
N PHE A 251 -5.53 -7.40 5.70
CA PHE A 251 -6.48 -6.54 6.37
C PHE A 251 -6.09 -6.41 7.84
N THR A 252 -6.20 -5.19 8.38
CA THR A 252 -5.96 -4.94 9.82
C THR A 252 -7.18 -4.27 10.41
N ASP A 253 -7.82 -4.91 11.38
CA ASP A 253 -8.98 -4.36 12.08
C ASP A 253 -8.59 -3.25 13.08
N LYS A 254 -9.58 -2.58 13.67
CA LYS A 254 -9.39 -1.51 14.68
C LYS A 254 -8.66 -1.94 15.96
N ASN A 255 -8.55 -3.25 16.21
CA ASN A 255 -7.85 -3.82 17.38
C ASN A 255 -6.43 -4.28 17.02
N GLY A 256 -6.01 -4.13 15.75
CA GLY A 256 -4.72 -4.58 15.25
C GLY A 256 -4.66 -6.06 14.88
N HIS A 257 -5.81 -6.77 14.89
CA HIS A 257 -5.86 -8.15 14.42
C HIS A 257 -5.75 -8.17 12.89
N GLN A 258 -4.90 -9.05 12.37
CA GLN A 258 -4.58 -9.16 10.95
C GLN A 258 -5.09 -10.46 10.35
N THR A 259 -5.61 -10.34 9.13
CA THR A 259 -5.92 -11.47 8.25
C THR A 259 -5.23 -11.26 6.92
N THR A 260 -4.69 -12.33 6.35
CA THR A 260 -3.95 -12.25 5.08
C THR A 260 -4.52 -13.25 4.08
N GLY A 261 -4.78 -12.77 2.88
CA GLY A 261 -5.26 -13.55 1.75
C GLY A 261 -4.61 -13.11 0.45
N SER A 262 -5.19 -13.51 -0.67
CA SER A 262 -4.83 -13.06 -2.02
C SER A 262 -6.02 -12.41 -2.69
N PHE A 263 -5.79 -11.36 -3.46
CA PHE A 263 -6.77 -10.78 -4.37
C PHE A 263 -6.54 -11.38 -5.77
N ILE A 264 -7.52 -12.13 -6.27
CA ILE A 264 -7.39 -12.90 -7.51
C ILE A 264 -8.47 -12.46 -8.51
N GLY A 265 -8.11 -12.45 -9.79
CA GLY A 265 -9.04 -12.17 -10.90
C GLY A 265 -9.86 -13.38 -11.31
N SER A 266 -10.68 -13.20 -12.36
CA SER A 266 -11.51 -14.25 -12.94
C SER A 266 -10.70 -15.46 -13.40
N GLY A 267 -11.24 -16.65 -13.19
CA GLY A 267 -10.59 -17.91 -13.58
C GLY A 267 -11.03 -19.09 -12.74
N THR A 268 -10.43 -20.25 -13.02
CA THR A 268 -10.70 -21.48 -12.27
C THR A 268 -9.51 -21.82 -11.38
N VAL A 269 -9.74 -21.88 -10.08
CA VAL A 269 -8.77 -22.27 -9.06
C VAL A 269 -8.86 -23.78 -8.84
N SER A 270 -7.74 -24.50 -8.95
CA SER A 270 -7.67 -25.93 -8.62
C SER A 270 -7.46 -26.10 -7.11
N CYS A 271 -8.32 -26.87 -6.47
CA CYS A 271 -8.19 -27.26 -5.07
C CYS A 271 -7.53 -28.64 -4.90
N GLY A 272 -7.12 -29.26 -5.99
CA GLY A 272 -6.63 -30.65 -6.03
C GLY A 272 -7.76 -31.69 -6.08
N TYR A 273 -7.39 -32.93 -6.35
CA TYR A 273 -8.30 -34.09 -6.37
C TYR A 273 -9.56 -33.89 -7.24
N GLY A 274 -9.42 -33.14 -8.34
CA GLY A 274 -10.52 -32.85 -9.27
C GLY A 274 -11.54 -31.84 -8.76
N LYS A 275 -11.29 -31.19 -7.63
CA LYS A 275 -12.12 -30.11 -7.11
C LYS A 275 -11.63 -28.76 -7.61
N THR A 276 -12.57 -27.90 -8.00
CA THR A 276 -12.26 -26.56 -8.52
C THR A 276 -13.26 -25.54 -7.98
N TYR A 277 -12.82 -24.28 -7.94
CA TYR A 277 -13.67 -23.12 -7.71
C TYR A 277 -13.51 -22.13 -8.87
N THR A 278 -14.61 -21.57 -9.37
CA THR A 278 -14.59 -20.60 -10.48
C THR A 278 -14.91 -19.22 -9.94
N VAL A 279 -13.98 -18.29 -10.15
CA VAL A 279 -14.13 -16.87 -9.87
C VAL A 279 -14.65 -16.19 -11.12
N ALA A 280 -15.81 -15.53 -11.03
CA ALA A 280 -16.47 -14.91 -12.18
C ALA A 280 -15.80 -13.58 -12.58
N ASP A 281 -15.47 -12.73 -11.61
CA ASP A 281 -14.81 -11.44 -11.79
C ASP A 281 -13.56 -11.39 -10.90
N HIS A 282 -13.70 -11.09 -9.61
CA HIS A 282 -12.61 -11.08 -8.63
C HIS A 282 -13.01 -11.81 -7.35
N ALA A 283 -12.02 -12.23 -6.57
CA ALA A 283 -12.26 -12.78 -5.25
C ALA A 283 -11.08 -12.49 -4.29
N PHE A 284 -11.41 -12.41 -3.01
CA PHE A 284 -10.44 -12.62 -1.94
C PHE A 284 -10.39 -14.10 -1.63
N GLN A 285 -9.20 -14.67 -1.64
CA GLN A 285 -8.92 -16.05 -1.29
C GLN A 285 -8.09 -16.11 -0.03
N PHE A 286 -8.56 -16.85 0.97
CA PHE A 286 -7.88 -17.05 2.24
C PHE A 286 -7.54 -18.52 2.44
N ASN A 287 -6.25 -18.81 2.68
CA ASN A 287 -5.82 -20.15 3.07
C ASN A 287 -6.04 -20.34 4.57
N LEU A 288 -6.77 -21.38 4.93
CA LEU A 288 -7.17 -21.65 6.30
C LEU A 288 -6.39 -22.82 6.89
N ASN A 289 -6.15 -22.77 8.21
CA ASN A 289 -5.34 -23.74 8.93
C ASN A 289 -6.21 -24.73 9.74
N GLY A 290 -7.08 -25.45 9.04
CA GLY A 290 -7.87 -26.52 9.66
C GLY A 290 -7.04 -27.78 9.96
N THR A 291 -7.48 -28.56 10.94
CA THR A 291 -6.85 -29.82 11.37
C THR A 291 -7.64 -31.01 10.85
N ASP A 292 -6.98 -32.06 10.37
CA ASP A 292 -7.64 -33.27 9.90
C ASP A 292 -8.44 -33.96 11.03
N ASP A 293 -9.66 -34.41 10.69
CA ASP A 293 -10.58 -35.10 11.60
C ASP A 293 -11.11 -36.38 10.92
N TRP A 294 -10.38 -37.46 11.07
CA TRP A 294 -10.69 -38.74 10.45
C TRP A 294 -11.95 -39.40 11.04
N ASP A 295 -12.27 -39.08 12.31
CA ASP A 295 -13.43 -39.66 12.99
C ASP A 295 -14.76 -39.05 12.47
N ASN A 296 -14.71 -37.81 11.99
CA ASN A 296 -15.86 -37.08 11.45
C ASN A 296 -15.77 -36.81 9.93
N ILE A 297 -14.88 -37.53 9.22
CA ILE A 297 -14.74 -37.42 7.76
C ILE A 297 -16.10 -37.50 7.06
N TYR A 298 -16.31 -36.73 6.00
CA TYR A 298 -17.55 -36.53 5.24
C TYR A 298 -18.63 -35.67 5.90
N SER A 299 -18.54 -35.33 7.20
CA SER A 299 -19.52 -34.50 7.89
C SER A 299 -19.37 -33.01 7.49
N ASP A 300 -20.45 -32.23 7.70
CA ASP A 300 -20.38 -30.78 7.57
C ASP A 300 -19.50 -30.18 8.68
N TYR A 301 -19.47 -30.82 9.87
CA TYR A 301 -18.59 -30.47 10.97
C TYR A 301 -17.11 -30.53 10.58
N ASP A 302 -16.66 -31.63 9.96
CA ASP A 302 -15.29 -31.71 9.46
C ASP A 302 -14.97 -30.61 8.46
N LYS A 303 -15.86 -30.36 7.49
CA LYS A 303 -15.62 -29.40 6.40
C LYS A 303 -15.59 -27.95 6.86
N PHE A 304 -16.46 -27.57 7.81
CA PHE A 304 -16.59 -26.17 8.24
C PHE A 304 -15.80 -25.84 9.49
N VAL A 305 -15.67 -26.80 10.43
CA VAL A 305 -15.10 -26.56 11.75
C VAL A 305 -13.70 -27.08 11.87
N LYS A 306 -13.46 -28.36 11.50
CA LYS A 306 -12.18 -29.01 11.74
C LYS A 306 -11.18 -28.76 10.64
N LYS A 307 -11.57 -28.95 9.37
CA LYS A 307 -10.67 -28.86 8.22
C LYS A 307 -11.16 -27.91 7.12
N PRO A 308 -11.51 -26.65 7.42
CA PRO A 308 -11.60 -25.66 6.36
C PRO A 308 -10.20 -25.42 5.80
N ARG A 309 -10.06 -25.34 4.47
CA ARG A 309 -8.77 -25.26 3.77
C ARG A 309 -8.59 -23.94 3.03
N ILE A 310 -9.60 -23.56 2.24
CA ILE A 310 -9.60 -22.33 1.45
C ILE A 310 -10.98 -21.70 1.56
N PHE A 311 -11.02 -20.39 1.78
CA PHE A 311 -12.24 -19.62 1.83
C PHE A 311 -12.19 -18.52 0.77
N TRP A 312 -13.30 -18.33 0.04
CA TRP A 312 -13.44 -17.30 -0.98
C TRP A 312 -14.60 -16.36 -0.68
N VAL A 313 -14.31 -15.08 -0.89
CA VAL A 313 -15.29 -14.00 -0.95
C VAL A 313 -15.23 -13.44 -2.37
N SER A 314 -16.15 -13.85 -3.24
CA SER A 314 -16.23 -13.35 -4.61
C SER A 314 -16.90 -11.99 -4.65
N ILE A 315 -16.31 -11.10 -5.42
CA ILE A 315 -16.74 -9.70 -5.52
C ILE A 315 -16.77 -9.25 -6.98
N THR A 316 -17.65 -8.28 -7.26
CA THR A 316 -17.74 -7.58 -8.55
C THR A 316 -17.66 -6.08 -8.32
N LYS A 317 -16.87 -5.37 -9.13
CA LYS A 317 -16.70 -3.93 -9.02
C LYS A 317 -17.99 -3.21 -9.41
N LEU A 318 -18.43 -2.30 -8.55
CA LEU A 318 -19.51 -1.37 -8.87
C LEU A 318 -18.97 -0.22 -9.75
N GLN A 319 -19.73 0.12 -10.76
CA GLN A 319 -19.35 1.20 -11.70
C GLN A 319 -19.49 2.57 -11.06
#